data_3cd78d8ca4dbb41eeba9c6b6f88f30a7
#
_entry.id   3cd78d8ca4dbb41eeba9c6b6f88f30a7
#
_cell.length_a   1.000
_cell.length_b   1.000
_cell.length_c   1.000
_cell.angle_alpha   90.00
_cell.angle_beta   90.00
_cell.angle_gamma   90.00
#
_symmetry.space_group_name_H-M   'P 1'
#
loop_
_entity.id
_entity.type
_entity.pdbx_description
1 polymer ?
#
loop_
_entity_poly.entity_id
_entity_poly.type
_entity_poly.pdbx_seq_one_letter_code
_entity_poly.pdbx_strand_id
1 'polypeptide(L)'
;RMASSPDGYGTEQLSLFLIIGSEERWRTKKEMISIHVPGIDAKARRLIWNQHFPEMGAGHGHELDLIAQQFELDPFSIAQAALAARDRASFCQSSDISTSILWEACREQSGWRMEELGQRIIPVQSWKDIVLPEDLLRQLHEIASQVAYRTQVYEQWGFGEKLGRGRGIG
;
A
#
# COMPACT_ATOMS: atom_id res chain seq x y z
N ARG A 1 -16.89 -11.89 -8.36
CA ARG A 1 -16.97 -13.27 -8.95
C ARG A 1 -16.83 -14.23 -7.79
N MET A 2 -17.89 -14.95 -7.45
CA MET A 2 -17.84 -16.07 -6.51
C MET A 2 -16.72 -17.00 -6.93
N ALA A 3 -15.71 -17.19 -6.08
CA ALA A 3 -14.70 -18.20 -6.28
C ALA A 3 -15.44 -19.56 -6.22
N SER A 4 -15.62 -20.17 -7.37
CA SER A 4 -16.16 -21.53 -7.45
C SER A 4 -15.20 -22.45 -6.68
N SER A 5 -15.79 -23.26 -5.80
CA SER A 5 -15.07 -24.29 -5.04
C SER A 5 -14.22 -25.12 -6.00
N PRO A 6 -12.97 -25.47 -5.64
CA PRO A 6 -12.08 -26.27 -6.48
C PRO A 6 -12.59 -27.68 -6.76
N ASP A 7 -13.64 -28.12 -6.08
CA ASP A 7 -14.27 -29.43 -6.30
C ASP A 7 -14.82 -29.61 -7.72
N GLY A 8 -14.94 -28.54 -8.52
CA GLY A 8 -15.39 -28.61 -9.94
C GLY A 8 -14.30 -28.88 -10.98
N TYR A 9 -13.05 -28.82 -10.59
CA TYR A 9 -11.94 -29.08 -11.52
C TYR A 9 -11.39 -30.50 -11.30
N GLY A 10 -12.03 -31.53 -11.72
CA GLY A 10 -11.50 -32.90 -11.93
C GLY A 10 -10.14 -33.29 -11.32
N THR A 11 -9.76 -32.68 -10.19
CA THR A 11 -8.47 -32.89 -9.51
C THR A 11 -8.35 -34.24 -8.87
N GLU A 12 -9.39 -35.08 -8.91
CA GLU A 12 -9.41 -36.39 -8.28
C GLU A 12 -8.48 -37.42 -8.93
N GLN A 13 -8.05 -37.15 -10.19
CA GLN A 13 -7.20 -38.06 -10.96
C GLN A 13 -5.78 -37.56 -11.20
N LEU A 14 -5.41 -36.38 -10.71
CA LEU A 14 -4.07 -35.82 -10.90
C LEU A 14 -3.11 -36.34 -9.83
N SER A 15 -2.12 -37.16 -10.22
CA SER A 15 -0.95 -37.55 -9.41
C SER A 15 0.07 -36.36 -9.30
N LEU A 16 -0.35 -35.16 -9.48
CA LEU A 16 0.51 -33.95 -9.53
C LEU A 16 0.41 -33.17 -8.24
N PHE A 17 1.50 -32.54 -7.86
CA PHE A 17 1.49 -31.53 -6.83
C PHE A 17 0.82 -30.26 -7.38
N LEU A 18 -0.24 -29.80 -6.74
CA LEU A 18 -0.94 -28.57 -7.10
C LEU A 18 -0.67 -27.51 -6.02
N ILE A 19 -0.14 -26.37 -6.43
CA ILE A 19 0.07 -25.21 -5.58
C ILE A 19 -1.02 -24.20 -5.91
N ILE A 20 -1.81 -23.83 -4.91
CA ILE A 20 -2.91 -22.88 -5.07
C ILE A 20 -2.62 -21.68 -4.18
N GLY A 21 -2.54 -20.48 -4.77
CA GLY A 21 -2.54 -19.21 -4.04
C GLY A 21 -3.99 -18.75 -3.82
N SER A 22 -4.33 -18.40 -2.58
CA SER A 22 -5.64 -17.85 -2.23
C SER A 22 -5.50 -16.87 -1.08
N GLU A 23 -6.32 -15.83 -1.07
CA GLU A 23 -6.46 -14.90 0.06
C GLU A 23 -7.31 -15.49 1.17
N GLU A 24 -8.18 -16.45 0.86
CA GLU A 24 -9.04 -17.10 1.81
C GLU A 24 -8.57 -18.53 2.11
N ARG A 25 -8.84 -18.98 3.31
CA ARG A 25 -8.52 -20.34 3.72
C ARG A 25 -9.51 -21.31 3.08
N TRP A 26 -9.01 -22.14 2.19
CA TRP A 26 -9.84 -23.16 1.56
C TRP A 26 -10.10 -24.33 2.50
N ARG A 27 -11.34 -24.80 2.49
CA ARG A 27 -11.72 -26.06 3.14
C ARG A 27 -11.90 -27.11 2.05
N THR A 28 -11.10 -28.13 2.08
CA THR A 28 -11.20 -29.28 1.18
C THR A 28 -11.24 -30.56 1.97
N LYS A 29 -11.80 -31.61 1.37
CA LYS A 29 -11.82 -32.96 1.96
C LYS A 29 -10.48 -33.70 1.84
N LYS A 30 -9.57 -33.18 1.02
CA LYS A 30 -8.21 -33.74 0.82
C LYS A 30 -7.23 -33.13 1.80
N GLU A 31 -6.22 -33.90 2.19
CA GLU A 31 -5.12 -33.36 2.98
C GLU A 31 -4.36 -32.31 2.18
N MET A 32 -4.24 -31.13 2.75
CA MET A 32 -3.49 -30.00 2.20
C MET A 32 -2.53 -29.44 3.22
N ILE A 33 -1.32 -29.14 2.74
CA ILE A 33 -0.37 -28.33 3.51
C ILE A 33 -0.71 -26.87 3.27
N SER A 34 -1.17 -26.18 4.31
CA SER A 34 -1.47 -24.74 4.24
C SER A 34 -0.28 -23.95 4.76
N ILE A 35 0.28 -23.12 3.90
CA ILE A 35 1.40 -22.23 4.24
C ILE A 35 0.86 -20.80 4.26
N HIS A 36 0.96 -20.15 5.42
CA HIS A 36 0.64 -18.74 5.52
C HIS A 36 1.85 -17.92 5.05
N VAL A 37 1.64 -17.09 4.02
CA VAL A 37 2.65 -16.15 3.54
C VAL A 37 2.31 -14.78 4.14
N PRO A 38 3.11 -14.29 5.11
CA PRO A 38 2.87 -12.97 5.69
C PRO A 38 3.09 -11.87 4.65
N GLY A 39 2.38 -10.75 4.79
CA GLY A 39 2.65 -9.55 4.01
C GLY A 39 4.08 -9.04 4.24
N ILE A 40 4.62 -8.35 3.26
CA ILE A 40 5.96 -7.75 3.36
C ILE A 40 5.92 -6.49 4.25
N ASP A 41 6.95 -6.30 5.05
CA ASP A 41 7.10 -5.11 5.89
C ASP A 41 7.55 -3.87 5.08
N ALA A 42 7.54 -2.70 5.72
CA ALA A 42 7.96 -1.46 5.07
C ALA A 42 9.42 -1.50 4.58
N LYS A 43 10.30 -2.22 5.28
CA LYS A 43 11.71 -2.37 4.90
C LYS A 43 11.84 -3.19 3.62
N ALA A 44 11.12 -4.29 3.52
CA ALA A 44 11.10 -5.12 2.32
C ALA A 44 10.49 -4.35 1.14
N ARG A 45 9.39 -3.61 1.35
CA ARG A 45 8.82 -2.73 0.33
C ARG A 45 9.83 -1.69 -0.16
N ARG A 46 10.57 -1.09 0.77
CA ARG A 46 11.63 -0.11 0.45
C ARG A 46 12.73 -0.70 -0.43
N LEU A 47 13.14 -1.95 -0.16
CA LEU A 47 14.12 -2.65 -0.98
C LEU A 47 13.61 -2.87 -2.41
N ILE A 48 12.34 -3.26 -2.56
CA ILE A 48 11.71 -3.44 -3.87
C ILE A 48 11.64 -2.10 -4.62
N TRP A 49 11.25 -1.01 -3.97
CA TRP A 49 11.26 0.32 -4.54
C TRP A 49 12.64 0.74 -5.04
N ASN A 50 13.71 0.44 -4.27
CA ASN A 50 15.08 0.72 -4.69
C ASN A 50 15.52 -0.08 -5.93
N GLN A 51 14.99 -1.30 -6.11
CA GLN A 51 15.26 -2.07 -7.32
C GLN A 51 14.63 -1.42 -8.56
N HIS A 52 13.46 -0.82 -8.40
CA HIS A 52 12.79 -0.10 -9.49
C HIS A 52 13.36 1.30 -9.74
N PHE A 53 13.84 2.00 -8.72
CA PHE A 53 14.35 3.36 -8.80
C PHE A 53 15.71 3.49 -8.11
N PRO A 54 16.76 2.84 -8.63
CA PRO A 54 18.09 2.89 -8.01
C PRO A 54 18.65 4.33 -8.01
N GLU A 55 18.29 5.14 -9.02
CA GLU A 55 18.68 6.54 -9.14
C GLU A 55 18.12 7.44 -8.04
N MET A 56 16.94 7.11 -7.51
CA MET A 56 16.32 7.88 -6.44
C MET A 56 16.92 7.56 -5.06
N GLY A 57 17.66 6.47 -4.93
CA GLY A 57 18.24 6.05 -3.65
C GLY A 57 19.26 7.05 -3.09
N ALA A 58 19.97 7.78 -3.92
CA ALA A 58 21.04 8.70 -3.51
C ALA A 58 20.55 10.10 -3.10
N GLY A 59 19.40 10.56 -3.62
CA GLY A 59 18.91 11.94 -3.38
C GLY A 59 17.49 12.00 -2.79
N HIS A 60 16.66 11.01 -3.06
CA HIS A 60 15.25 10.97 -2.67
C HIS A 60 14.92 9.77 -1.76
N GLY A 61 15.90 9.31 -0.99
CA GLY A 61 15.77 8.16 -0.10
C GLY A 61 14.60 8.32 0.88
N HIS A 62 14.40 9.51 1.42
CA HIS A 62 13.33 9.80 2.36
C HIS A 62 11.93 9.67 1.72
N GLU A 63 11.77 10.06 0.46
CA GLU A 63 10.48 9.99 -0.24
C GLU A 63 10.05 8.55 -0.51
N LEU A 64 10.98 7.70 -0.93
CA LEU A 64 10.70 6.27 -1.09
C LEU A 64 10.45 5.58 0.25
N ASP A 65 11.06 6.05 1.34
CA ASP A 65 10.76 5.56 2.69
C ASP A 65 9.32 5.90 3.07
N LEU A 66 8.88 7.14 2.82
CA LEU A 66 7.50 7.56 3.09
C LEU A 66 6.50 6.73 2.27
N ILE A 67 6.75 6.53 0.99
CA ILE A 67 5.88 5.72 0.11
C ILE A 67 5.82 4.27 0.60
N ALA A 68 6.95 3.65 0.93
CA ALA A 68 7.00 2.27 1.41
C ALA A 68 6.27 2.09 2.76
N GLN A 69 6.23 3.12 3.58
CA GLN A 69 5.54 3.13 4.87
C GLN A 69 4.05 3.40 4.71
N GLN A 70 3.69 4.35 3.85
CA GLN A 70 2.32 4.81 3.69
C GLN A 70 1.45 3.82 2.91
N PHE A 71 2.02 3.14 1.92
CA PHE A 71 1.29 2.23 1.05
C PHE A 71 1.68 0.78 1.31
N GLU A 72 0.73 -0.02 1.78
CA GLU A 72 0.89 -1.46 2.01
C GLU A 72 0.72 -2.25 0.70
N LEU A 73 1.53 -1.92 -0.30
CA LEU A 73 1.50 -2.60 -1.60
C LEU A 73 2.30 -3.91 -1.55
N ASP A 74 1.79 -4.93 -2.21
CA ASP A 74 2.52 -6.16 -2.49
C ASP A 74 3.57 -5.95 -3.59
N PRO A 75 4.53 -6.89 -3.79
CA PRO A 75 5.60 -6.73 -4.77
C PRO A 75 5.12 -6.50 -6.20
N PHE A 76 4.01 -7.14 -6.59
CA PHE A 76 3.44 -6.99 -7.91
C PHE A 76 2.84 -5.58 -8.09
N SER A 77 2.07 -5.11 -7.12
CA SER A 77 1.49 -3.77 -7.11
C SER A 77 2.56 -2.68 -7.11
N ILE A 78 3.70 -2.88 -6.41
CA ILE A 78 4.85 -1.99 -6.46
C ILE A 78 5.42 -1.92 -7.88
N ALA A 79 5.60 -3.08 -8.53
CA ALA A 79 6.11 -3.12 -9.91
C ALA A 79 5.18 -2.40 -10.89
N GLN A 80 3.86 -2.58 -10.76
CA GLN A 80 2.87 -1.88 -11.59
C GLN A 80 2.87 -0.37 -11.33
N ALA A 81 2.94 0.06 -10.07
CA ALA A 81 3.04 1.48 -9.73
C ALA A 81 4.34 2.10 -10.30
N ALA A 82 5.46 1.38 -10.22
CA ALA A 82 6.73 1.83 -10.77
C ALA A 82 6.68 2.00 -12.30
N LEU A 83 6.06 1.05 -12.99
CA LEU A 83 5.86 1.12 -14.44
C LEU A 83 4.99 2.33 -14.81
N ALA A 84 3.84 2.46 -14.16
CA ALA A 84 2.91 3.58 -14.38
C ALA A 84 3.57 4.94 -14.13
N ALA A 85 4.41 5.05 -13.10
CA ALA A 85 5.14 6.28 -12.81
C ALA A 85 6.15 6.64 -13.90
N ARG A 86 6.87 5.65 -14.46
CA ARG A 86 7.80 5.85 -15.57
C ARG A 86 7.10 6.27 -16.86
N ASP A 87 5.97 5.61 -17.17
CA ASP A 87 5.19 5.93 -18.35
C ASP A 87 4.67 7.38 -18.29
N ARG A 88 4.21 7.82 -17.13
CA ARG A 88 3.76 9.21 -16.91
C ARG A 88 4.91 10.22 -17.02
N ALA A 89 6.05 9.94 -16.40
CA ALA A 89 7.22 10.80 -16.52
C ALA A 89 7.66 10.95 -17.98
N SER A 90 7.67 9.85 -18.72
CA SER A 90 7.99 9.83 -20.14
C SER A 90 7.00 10.65 -20.97
N PHE A 91 5.71 10.53 -20.68
CA PHE A 91 4.66 11.30 -21.36
C PHE A 91 4.78 12.81 -21.08
N CYS A 92 5.15 13.18 -19.86
CA CYS A 92 5.41 14.58 -19.49
C CYS A 92 6.77 15.11 -19.96
N GLN A 93 7.55 14.34 -20.72
CA GLN A 93 8.90 14.68 -21.15
C GLN A 93 9.83 15.07 -19.98
N SER A 94 9.56 14.58 -18.81
CA SER A 94 10.36 14.79 -17.61
C SER A 94 11.40 13.69 -17.49
N SER A 95 12.68 14.08 -17.36
CA SER A 95 13.75 13.11 -17.08
C SER A 95 13.68 12.58 -15.64
N ASP A 96 13.04 13.33 -14.75
CA ASP A 96 12.96 13.01 -13.34
C ASP A 96 11.53 12.61 -12.94
N ILE A 97 11.45 11.51 -12.21
CA ILE A 97 10.17 11.05 -11.65
C ILE A 97 9.91 11.83 -10.37
N SER A 98 8.92 12.73 -10.42
CA SER A 98 8.54 13.50 -9.25
C SER A 98 7.83 12.65 -8.21
N THR A 99 7.96 13.02 -6.96
CA THR A 99 7.27 12.38 -5.83
C THR A 99 5.76 12.34 -6.03
N SER A 100 5.17 13.39 -6.62
CA SER A 100 3.74 13.45 -6.90
C SER A 100 3.28 12.36 -7.87
N ILE A 101 4.05 12.08 -8.92
CA ILE A 101 3.78 11.01 -9.88
C ILE A 101 3.80 9.64 -9.19
N LEU A 102 4.79 9.40 -8.32
CA LEU A 102 4.87 8.16 -7.55
C LEU A 102 3.68 7.99 -6.59
N TRP A 103 3.29 9.06 -5.90
CA TRP A 103 2.15 9.03 -4.99
C TRP A 103 0.85 8.74 -5.73
N GLU A 104 0.63 9.32 -6.90
CA GLU A 104 -0.54 9.04 -7.73
C GLU A 104 -0.56 7.58 -8.19
N ALA A 105 0.56 7.07 -8.69
CA ALA A 105 0.67 5.69 -9.11
C ALA A 105 0.39 4.70 -7.95
N CYS A 106 0.91 4.98 -6.74
CA CYS A 106 0.62 4.18 -5.56
C CYS A 106 -0.85 4.23 -5.14
N ARG A 107 -1.48 5.41 -5.20
CA ARG A 107 -2.91 5.56 -4.89
C ARG A 107 -3.79 4.77 -5.84
N GLU A 108 -3.47 4.74 -7.11
CA GLU A 108 -4.22 3.96 -8.09
C GLU A 108 -4.12 2.47 -7.80
N GLN A 109 -2.92 1.97 -7.51
CA GLN A 109 -2.73 0.57 -7.16
C GLN A 109 -3.41 0.19 -5.85
N SER A 110 -3.43 1.09 -4.87
CA SER A 110 -4.15 0.89 -3.60
C SER A 110 -5.67 0.95 -3.76
N GLY A 111 -6.16 1.78 -4.71
CA GLY A 111 -7.59 2.04 -4.92
C GLY A 111 -8.30 0.94 -5.69
N TRP A 112 -7.60 0.14 -6.49
CA TRP A 112 -8.22 -0.86 -7.37
C TRP A 112 -9.17 -1.82 -6.64
N ARG A 113 -8.80 -2.27 -5.44
CA ARG A 113 -9.65 -3.17 -4.63
C ARG A 113 -10.87 -2.47 -4.02
N MET A 114 -10.82 -1.16 -3.86
CA MET A 114 -11.90 -0.37 -3.25
C MET A 114 -12.89 0.17 -4.28
N GLU A 115 -12.54 0.25 -5.56
CA GLU A 115 -13.43 0.75 -6.60
C GLU A 115 -14.68 -0.12 -6.80
N GLU A 116 -14.60 -1.41 -6.47
CA GLU A 116 -15.78 -2.30 -6.48
C GLU A 116 -16.71 -2.07 -5.26
N LEU A 117 -16.20 -1.49 -4.18
CA LEU A 117 -16.90 -1.36 -2.90
C LEU A 117 -17.27 0.07 -2.53
N GLY A 118 -16.70 1.07 -3.21
CA GLY A 118 -16.89 2.47 -2.85
C GLY A 118 -16.63 3.44 -4.00
N GLN A 119 -17.19 4.64 -3.86
CA GLN A 119 -16.95 5.72 -4.81
C GLN A 119 -15.76 6.57 -4.34
N ARG A 120 -14.76 6.75 -5.20
CA ARG A 120 -13.63 7.64 -4.93
C ARG A 120 -14.07 9.09 -5.01
N ILE A 121 -14.00 9.81 -3.90
CA ILE A 121 -14.24 11.25 -3.85
C ILE A 121 -12.89 11.96 -3.92
N ILE A 122 -12.71 12.80 -4.93
CA ILE A 122 -11.53 13.66 -5.05
C ILE A 122 -11.90 15.01 -4.43
N PRO A 123 -11.32 15.37 -3.26
CA PRO A 123 -11.61 16.65 -2.64
C PRO A 123 -11.04 17.79 -3.51
N VAL A 124 -11.86 18.79 -3.76
CA VAL A 124 -11.46 20.02 -4.46
C VAL A 124 -11.01 21.08 -3.45
N GLN A 125 -11.45 20.93 -2.20
CA GLN A 125 -11.20 21.88 -1.11
C GLN A 125 -9.77 21.72 -0.57
N SER A 126 -9.20 22.83 -0.15
CA SER A 126 -7.89 22.92 0.48
C SER A 126 -8.00 23.49 1.90
N TRP A 127 -6.91 23.45 2.66
CA TRP A 127 -6.85 24.07 3.99
C TRP A 127 -7.26 25.56 4.00
N LYS A 128 -7.10 26.25 2.87
CA LYS A 128 -7.45 27.67 2.73
C LYS A 128 -8.96 27.92 2.63
N ASP A 129 -9.71 26.89 2.27
CA ASP A 129 -11.15 26.95 2.09
C ASP A 129 -11.92 26.67 3.39
N ILE A 130 -11.20 26.25 4.43
CA ILE A 130 -11.78 25.92 5.74
C ILE A 130 -11.90 27.22 6.55
N VAL A 131 -13.13 27.57 6.90
CA VAL A 131 -13.43 28.71 7.77
C VAL A 131 -13.84 28.19 9.15
N LEU A 132 -12.89 28.18 10.08
CA LEU A 132 -13.08 27.75 11.46
C LEU A 132 -12.38 28.72 12.41
N PRO A 133 -12.80 28.78 13.70
CA PRO A 133 -12.01 29.41 14.75
C PRO A 133 -10.58 28.86 14.78
N GLU A 134 -9.62 29.70 15.09
CA GLU A 134 -8.19 29.39 15.00
C GLU A 134 -7.80 28.16 15.86
N ASP A 135 -8.43 28.00 17.02
CA ASP A 135 -8.20 26.85 17.91
C ASP A 135 -8.63 25.53 17.27
N LEU A 136 -9.76 25.51 16.57
CA LEU A 136 -10.24 24.30 15.89
C LEU A 136 -9.39 23.99 14.65
N LEU A 137 -8.95 25.02 13.92
CA LEU A 137 -8.06 24.83 12.79
C LEU A 137 -6.72 24.23 13.23
N ARG A 138 -6.18 24.69 14.35
CA ARG A 138 -4.96 24.13 14.95
C ARG A 138 -5.14 22.66 15.32
N GLN A 139 -6.25 22.29 15.96
CA GLN A 139 -6.54 20.88 16.29
C GLN A 139 -6.62 20.00 15.04
N LEU A 140 -7.22 20.46 13.95
CA LEU A 140 -7.24 19.73 12.69
C LEU A 140 -5.85 19.56 12.10
N HIS A 141 -5.00 20.57 12.17
CA HIS A 141 -3.61 20.48 11.74
C HIS A 141 -2.80 19.50 12.62
N GLU A 142 -3.06 19.44 13.93
CA GLU A 142 -2.46 18.48 14.82
C GLU A 142 -2.85 17.04 14.45
N ILE A 143 -4.14 16.79 14.16
CA ILE A 143 -4.62 15.49 13.71
C ILE A 143 -3.94 15.09 12.40
N ALA A 144 -3.89 16.00 11.42
CA ALA A 144 -3.22 15.74 10.14
C ALA A 144 -1.72 15.41 10.34
N SER A 145 -1.06 16.12 11.25
CA SER A 145 0.34 15.86 11.61
C SER A 145 0.53 14.51 12.28
N GLN A 146 -0.37 14.11 13.17
CA GLN A 146 -0.34 12.77 13.80
C GLN A 146 -0.45 11.66 12.75
N VAL A 147 -1.32 11.82 11.74
CA VAL A 147 -1.40 10.87 10.61
C VAL A 147 -0.10 10.84 9.83
N ALA A 148 0.42 12.02 9.45
CA ALA A 148 1.60 12.13 8.61
C ALA A 148 2.86 11.52 9.27
N TYR A 149 3.03 11.73 10.59
CA TYR A 149 4.20 11.25 11.33
C TYR A 149 3.98 9.93 12.07
N ARG A 150 2.82 9.29 11.88
CA ARG A 150 2.46 8.05 12.57
C ARG A 150 3.54 6.99 12.48
N THR A 151 4.02 6.69 11.29
CA THR A 151 5.02 5.65 11.06
C THR A 151 6.37 6.02 11.68
N GLN A 152 6.76 7.27 11.59
CA GLN A 152 8.00 7.76 12.20
C GLN A 152 7.97 7.56 13.71
N VAL A 153 6.87 7.91 14.36
CA VAL A 153 6.73 7.82 15.81
C VAL A 153 6.59 6.37 16.28
N TYR A 154 5.70 5.60 15.65
CA TYR A 154 5.39 4.25 16.12
C TYR A 154 6.41 3.21 15.71
N GLU A 155 6.98 3.30 14.51
CA GLU A 155 7.91 2.30 13.98
C GLU A 155 9.37 2.71 14.15
N GLN A 156 9.76 3.92 13.68
CA GLN A 156 11.16 4.35 13.73
C GLN A 156 11.61 4.68 15.15
N TRP A 157 10.77 5.35 15.94
CA TRP A 157 11.08 5.67 17.35
C TRP A 157 10.69 4.55 18.31
N GLY A 158 10.05 3.48 17.84
CA GLY A 158 9.71 2.29 18.61
C GLY A 158 8.59 2.49 19.64
N PHE A 159 7.81 3.57 19.57
CA PHE A 159 6.68 3.77 20.47
C PHE A 159 5.56 2.75 20.26
N GLY A 160 5.46 2.16 19.06
CA GLY A 160 4.43 1.16 18.72
C GLY A 160 4.52 -0.10 19.56
N GLU A 161 5.71 -0.50 20.02
CA GLU A 161 5.88 -1.68 20.87
C GLU A 161 5.45 -1.41 22.32
N LYS A 162 5.52 -0.15 22.75
CA LYS A 162 5.16 0.27 24.12
C LYS A 162 3.65 0.53 24.27
N LEU A 163 2.96 0.81 23.19
CA LEU A 163 1.54 1.09 23.18
C LEU A 163 0.76 -0.15 22.73
N GLY A 164 0.31 -0.95 23.67
CA GLY A 164 -0.43 -2.20 23.42
C GLY A 164 -1.82 -2.02 22.78
N ARG A 165 -2.40 -0.81 22.83
CA ARG A 165 -3.72 -0.44 22.26
C ARG A 165 -3.73 1.03 21.89
N GLY A 166 -4.66 1.44 20.99
CA GLY A 166 -4.89 2.87 20.72
C GLY A 166 -4.00 3.46 19.63
N ARG A 167 -3.70 2.70 18.57
CA ARG A 167 -3.01 3.22 17.38
C ARG A 167 -3.92 4.04 16.44
N GLY A 168 -5.18 4.18 16.79
CA GLY A 168 -6.14 5.02 16.08
C GLY A 168 -6.04 6.47 16.53
N ILE A 169 -6.43 7.38 15.64
CA ILE A 169 -6.66 8.79 15.96
C ILE A 169 -8.14 8.89 16.27
N GLY A 170 -8.48 9.23 17.49
CA GLY A 170 -9.85 9.40 17.97
C GLY A 170 -10.11 10.84 18.36
#